data_29de9a380e116f5b1578d094ba02ca03
#
_entry.id   29de9a380e116f5b1578d094ba02ca03
#
_cell.length_a   1.000
_cell.length_b   1.000
_cell.length_c   1.000
_cell.angle_alpha   90.00
_cell.angle_beta   90.00
_cell.angle_gamma   90.00
#
_symmetry.space_group_name_H-M   'P 1'
#
loop_
_entity.id
_entity.type
_entity.pdbx_description
1 polymer ?
#
loop_
_entity_poly.entity_id
_entity_poly.type
_entity_poly.pdbx_seq_one_letter_code
_entity_poly.pdbx_strand_id
1 'polypeptide(L)'
;MNINYERTKVNYKRFIKLDDKKLNILILGAGNSDIERCNIINPVNTSNALELFGESDLFNAYKYAKDITNDYNVYVCNCTTNTDYITVSDKIIQYEFDYIVPVSIYLSDTFYNPITKQYEYYTNYFLNVLKEVNSIATLIMTDKHASLYEDIDFFLNDMRIKYKSYINNKDTLNILSKSGSNLVLVYNMLNNISHANIIVAAMLASNTGYTYPSNVDYYPTYDLDKNDIINSNFVYFKYNYLTNNTSAENLLNLRTINDIYKNILINELIKKVIKIVDLNEYRGKLYTNYTQLQIANKIKLLLNPYKNVLFLDYKINNINFVKTAPGVGYIYVELSISPYSSIDNINLVMEV
;
A
#
# COMPACT_ATOMS: atom_id res chain seq x y z
N MET A 1 -3.67 11.36 -20.05
CA MET A 1 -2.32 10.93 -19.67
C MET A 1 -2.30 9.42 -19.64
N ASN A 2 -1.64 8.78 -20.60
CA ASN A 2 -1.56 7.31 -20.61
C ASN A 2 -0.54 6.86 -19.57
N ILE A 3 -0.98 6.16 -18.57
CA ILE A 3 -0.11 5.56 -17.56
C ILE A 3 0.13 4.12 -18.02
N ASN A 4 1.32 3.86 -18.59
CA ASN A 4 1.75 2.51 -18.87
C ASN A 4 2.37 1.93 -17.59
N TYR A 5 1.70 0.97 -16.98
CA TYR A 5 2.28 0.09 -15.99
C TYR A 5 2.85 -1.12 -16.73
N GLU A 6 4.14 -1.07 -17.06
CA GLU A 6 4.86 -2.26 -17.42
C GLU A 6 5.27 -2.99 -16.13
N ARG A 7 4.70 -4.15 -15.89
CA ARG A 7 5.26 -5.12 -14.97
C ARG A 7 6.46 -5.74 -15.67
N THR A 8 7.59 -5.04 -15.65
CA THR A 8 8.83 -5.54 -16.23
C THR A 8 9.24 -6.82 -15.51
N LYS A 9 9.56 -7.84 -16.29
CA LYS A 9 10.15 -9.14 -15.97
C LYS A 9 10.52 -9.30 -14.49
N VAL A 10 9.62 -9.84 -13.70
CA VAL A 10 9.96 -10.40 -12.41
C VAL A 10 10.78 -11.65 -12.72
N ASN A 11 12.09 -11.63 -12.44
CA ASN A 11 12.84 -12.86 -12.32
C ASN A 11 12.11 -13.71 -11.29
N TYR A 12 11.63 -14.90 -11.71
CA TYR A 12 10.86 -15.83 -10.90
C TYR A 12 11.64 -16.27 -9.63
N LYS A 13 11.79 -15.39 -8.66
CA LYS A 13 11.93 -15.81 -7.28
C LYS A 13 10.55 -16.31 -6.91
N ARG A 14 10.43 -17.54 -6.42
CA ARG A 14 9.17 -18.14 -5.98
C ARG A 14 8.55 -17.20 -4.94
N PHE A 15 7.58 -16.39 -5.35
CA PHE A 15 6.77 -15.63 -4.40
C PHE A 15 5.93 -16.63 -3.60
N ILE A 16 6.00 -16.50 -2.29
CA ILE A 16 5.04 -17.19 -1.43
C ILE A 16 3.70 -16.50 -1.67
N LYS A 17 2.78 -17.21 -2.32
CA LYS A 17 1.45 -16.69 -2.59
C LYS A 17 0.71 -16.53 -1.27
N LEU A 18 0.38 -15.30 -0.97
CA LEU A 18 -0.65 -14.96 0.00
C LEU A 18 -2.03 -15.23 -0.61
N ASP A 19 -3.10 -15.11 0.18
CA ASP A 19 -4.46 -15.27 -0.35
C ASP A 19 -4.69 -14.35 -1.55
N ASP A 20 -4.86 -14.95 -2.73
CA ASP A 20 -4.95 -14.23 -4.00
C ASP A 20 -6.23 -13.38 -4.15
N LYS A 21 -7.25 -13.66 -3.33
CA LYS A 21 -8.58 -13.02 -3.46
C LYS A 21 -8.74 -11.76 -2.64
N LYS A 22 -7.97 -11.62 -1.54
CA LYS A 22 -8.03 -10.49 -0.62
C LYS A 22 -6.78 -9.64 -0.72
N LEU A 23 -6.92 -8.34 -0.45
CA LEU A 23 -5.77 -7.46 -0.28
C LEU A 23 -5.03 -7.82 1.01
N ASN A 24 -3.71 -7.67 1.02
CA ASN A 24 -2.84 -8.10 2.09
C ASN A 24 -2.10 -6.90 2.68
N ILE A 25 -2.29 -6.64 3.97
CA ILE A 25 -1.60 -5.61 4.75
C ILE A 25 -0.49 -6.29 5.55
N LEU A 26 0.73 -5.76 5.51
CA LEU A 26 1.82 -6.11 6.39
C LEU A 26 2.08 -4.99 7.38
N ILE A 27 1.95 -5.26 8.66
CA ILE A 27 2.30 -4.36 9.76
C ILE A 27 3.69 -4.73 10.28
N LEU A 28 4.57 -3.74 10.36
CA LEU A 28 5.93 -3.89 10.89
C LEU A 28 6.08 -3.04 12.15
N GLY A 29 6.50 -3.63 13.25
CA GLY A 29 6.68 -2.85 14.48
C GLY A 29 7.20 -3.68 15.65
N ALA A 30 7.42 -3.00 16.78
CA ALA A 30 7.89 -3.64 17.99
C ALA A 30 6.74 -4.24 18.80
N GLY A 31 6.84 -5.54 19.09
CA GLY A 31 6.05 -6.22 20.11
C GLY A 31 6.79 -6.26 21.44
N ASN A 32 6.08 -6.58 22.51
CA ASN A 32 6.65 -6.72 23.87
C ASN A 32 7.19 -8.14 24.15
N SER A 33 7.26 -9.00 23.13
CA SER A 33 7.71 -10.38 23.23
C SER A 33 8.73 -10.67 22.14
N ASP A 34 9.73 -11.48 22.45
CA ASP A 34 10.70 -11.98 21.47
C ASP A 34 10.18 -13.17 20.64
N ILE A 35 8.94 -13.59 20.89
CA ILE A 35 8.30 -14.68 20.16
C ILE A 35 8.13 -14.25 18.70
N GLU A 36 8.45 -15.16 17.77
CA GLU A 36 8.28 -14.99 16.34
C GLU A 36 8.96 -13.71 15.77
N ARG A 37 10.05 -13.28 16.38
CA ARG A 37 10.83 -12.12 15.92
C ARG A 37 11.27 -12.28 14.46
N CYS A 38 11.10 -11.25 13.66
CA CYS A 38 11.37 -11.24 12.22
C CYS A 38 10.56 -12.25 11.39
N ASN A 39 9.57 -12.92 11.94
CA ASN A 39 8.68 -13.79 11.18
C ASN A 39 7.41 -13.06 10.76
N ILE A 40 6.97 -13.30 9.53
CA ILE A 40 5.72 -12.76 9.00
C ILE A 40 4.61 -13.74 9.33
N ILE A 41 3.67 -13.32 10.16
CA ILE A 41 2.60 -14.15 10.70
C ILE A 41 1.26 -13.52 10.35
N ASN A 42 0.26 -14.36 10.09
CA ASN A 42 -1.15 -13.95 10.04
C ASN A 42 -1.84 -14.46 11.32
N PRO A 43 -2.02 -13.63 12.37
CA PRO A 43 -2.67 -14.05 13.57
C PRO A 43 -4.13 -14.49 13.30
N VAL A 44 -4.55 -15.59 13.94
CA VAL A 44 -5.88 -16.16 13.74
C VAL A 44 -6.97 -15.20 14.23
N ASN A 45 -6.72 -14.54 15.37
CA ASN A 45 -7.62 -13.56 15.99
C ASN A 45 -6.85 -12.62 16.92
N THR A 46 -7.56 -11.68 17.52
CA THR A 46 -6.98 -10.66 18.42
C THR A 46 -6.37 -11.29 19.69
N SER A 47 -6.95 -12.36 20.24
CA SER A 47 -6.40 -13.05 21.43
C SER A 47 -5.07 -13.72 21.09
N ASN A 48 -4.95 -14.35 19.94
CA ASN A 48 -3.70 -14.93 19.47
C ASN A 48 -2.64 -13.86 19.18
N ALA A 49 -3.03 -12.72 18.60
CA ALA A 49 -2.11 -11.62 18.42
C ALA A 49 -1.61 -11.02 19.75
N LEU A 50 -2.47 -10.94 20.77
CA LEU A 50 -2.09 -10.50 22.12
C LEU A 50 -1.10 -11.47 22.77
N GLU A 51 -1.31 -12.77 22.62
CA GLU A 51 -0.41 -13.81 23.11
C GLU A 51 0.98 -13.73 22.46
N LEU A 52 1.02 -13.50 21.13
CA LEU A 52 2.26 -13.42 20.37
C LEU A 52 3.05 -12.14 20.60
N PHE A 53 2.40 -10.98 20.70
CA PHE A 53 3.05 -9.68 20.69
C PHE A 53 2.95 -8.91 22.01
N GLY A 54 2.15 -9.40 22.98
CA GLY A 54 1.84 -8.69 24.22
C GLY A 54 1.08 -7.38 23.97
N GLU A 55 0.79 -6.62 25.03
CA GLU A 55 0.26 -5.28 24.93
C GLU A 55 1.36 -4.34 24.38
N SER A 56 1.30 -4.00 23.10
CA SER A 56 2.31 -3.24 22.36
C SER A 56 1.69 -2.41 21.26
N ASP A 57 2.45 -1.50 20.69
CA ASP A 57 2.05 -0.73 19.51
C ASP A 57 1.72 -1.64 18.31
N LEU A 58 2.47 -2.72 18.14
CA LEU A 58 2.25 -3.71 17.11
C LEU A 58 0.90 -4.43 17.28
N PHE A 59 0.58 -4.84 18.51
CA PHE A 59 -0.72 -5.45 18.84
C PHE A 59 -1.86 -4.46 18.63
N ASN A 60 -1.71 -3.21 19.11
CA ASN A 60 -2.73 -2.18 18.93
C ASN A 60 -2.99 -1.90 17.44
N ALA A 61 -1.94 -1.80 16.63
CA ALA A 61 -2.08 -1.63 15.18
C ALA A 61 -2.81 -2.79 14.52
N TYR A 62 -2.52 -4.03 14.90
CA TYR A 62 -3.26 -5.20 14.43
C TYR A 62 -4.74 -5.13 14.80
N LYS A 63 -5.05 -4.79 16.07
CA LYS A 63 -6.41 -4.62 16.55
C LYS A 63 -7.15 -3.56 15.74
N TYR A 64 -6.57 -2.36 15.57
CA TYR A 64 -7.17 -1.29 14.77
C TYR A 64 -7.46 -1.71 13.33
N ALA A 65 -6.55 -2.44 12.69
CA ALA A 65 -6.81 -2.98 11.36
C ALA A 65 -8.00 -3.94 11.34
N LYS A 66 -8.15 -4.79 12.35
CA LYS A 66 -9.24 -5.77 12.43
C LYS A 66 -10.59 -5.17 12.82
N ASP A 67 -10.60 -4.03 13.53
CA ASP A 67 -11.82 -3.34 13.92
C ASP A 67 -12.58 -2.73 12.74
N ILE A 68 -11.91 -2.49 11.60
CA ILE A 68 -12.54 -1.89 10.41
C ILE A 68 -13.39 -2.92 9.67
N THR A 69 -12.81 -4.02 9.23
CA THR A 69 -13.50 -5.08 8.50
C THR A 69 -12.61 -6.33 8.36
N ASN A 70 -13.20 -7.45 7.94
CA ASN A 70 -12.50 -8.70 7.63
C ASN A 70 -12.31 -8.94 6.13
N ASP A 71 -12.50 -7.91 5.29
CA ASP A 71 -12.44 -8.03 3.83
C ASP A 71 -11.00 -8.17 3.29
N TYR A 72 -10.01 -7.97 4.13
CA TYR A 72 -8.59 -8.09 3.82
C TYR A 72 -7.85 -8.98 4.84
N ASN A 73 -6.62 -9.35 4.51
CA ASN A 73 -5.75 -10.09 5.41
C ASN A 73 -4.76 -9.14 6.10
N VAL A 74 -4.48 -9.41 7.36
CA VAL A 74 -3.49 -8.65 8.14
C VAL A 74 -2.38 -9.58 8.57
N TYR A 75 -1.20 -9.33 8.04
CA TYR A 75 0.05 -9.96 8.43
C TYR A 75 0.83 -9.03 9.34
N VAL A 76 1.55 -9.60 10.28
CA VAL A 76 2.29 -8.86 11.29
C VAL A 76 3.72 -9.39 11.36
N CYS A 77 4.68 -8.51 11.55
CA CYS A 77 6.06 -8.89 11.79
C CYS A 77 6.64 -8.11 12.96
N ASN A 78 7.10 -8.83 13.98
CA ASN A 78 7.73 -8.26 15.16
C ASN A 78 9.18 -7.87 14.84
N CYS A 79 9.45 -6.57 14.83
CA CYS A 79 10.75 -5.94 14.55
C CYS A 79 11.08 -4.97 15.67
N THR A 80 12.06 -5.30 16.51
CA THR A 80 12.45 -4.49 17.68
C THR A 80 13.76 -3.71 17.48
N THR A 81 14.58 -4.12 16.51
CA THR A 81 15.88 -3.51 16.23
C THR A 81 16.05 -3.17 14.75
N ASN A 82 17.03 -2.31 14.45
CA ASN A 82 17.39 -1.96 13.07
C ASN A 82 17.72 -3.20 12.22
N THR A 83 18.42 -4.16 12.82
CA THR A 83 18.78 -5.41 12.14
C THR A 83 17.56 -6.24 11.77
N ASP A 84 16.50 -6.17 12.58
CA ASP A 84 15.25 -6.88 12.30
C ASP A 84 14.58 -6.35 11.03
N TYR A 85 14.52 -5.03 10.88
CA TYR A 85 13.95 -4.39 9.69
C TYR A 85 14.72 -4.73 8.42
N ILE A 86 16.06 -4.83 8.51
CA ILE A 86 16.90 -5.29 7.39
C ILE A 86 16.59 -6.75 7.07
N THR A 87 16.54 -7.62 8.08
CA THR A 87 16.26 -9.05 7.91
C THR A 87 14.86 -9.29 7.31
N VAL A 88 13.87 -8.51 7.73
CA VAL A 88 12.50 -8.63 7.25
C VAL A 88 12.36 -8.15 5.81
N SER A 89 13.14 -7.17 5.39
CA SER A 89 13.09 -6.69 4.01
C SER A 89 13.39 -7.79 2.99
N ASP A 90 14.34 -8.70 3.30
CA ASP A 90 14.63 -9.86 2.47
C ASP A 90 13.45 -10.84 2.40
N LYS A 91 12.63 -10.89 3.45
CA LYS A 91 11.39 -11.68 3.46
C LYS A 91 10.27 -10.98 2.71
N ILE A 92 10.12 -9.66 2.84
CA ILE A 92 9.12 -8.86 2.10
C ILE A 92 9.25 -9.09 0.59
N ILE A 93 10.48 -9.22 0.09
CA ILE A 93 10.76 -9.51 -1.32
C ILE A 93 10.12 -10.83 -1.79
N GLN A 94 9.90 -11.77 -0.88
CA GLN A 94 9.37 -13.11 -1.19
C GLN A 94 7.83 -13.17 -1.20
N TYR A 95 7.16 -12.15 -0.66
CA TYR A 95 5.71 -12.10 -0.54
C TYR A 95 5.11 -10.96 -1.37
N GLU A 96 3.88 -11.14 -1.84
CA GLU A 96 3.12 -10.09 -2.53
C GLU A 96 2.18 -9.39 -1.55
N PHE A 97 2.69 -8.37 -0.84
CA PHE A 97 1.85 -7.48 -0.04
C PHE A 97 1.30 -6.34 -0.90
N ASP A 98 0.09 -5.90 -0.55
CA ASP A 98 -0.53 -4.73 -1.18
C ASP A 98 -0.19 -3.44 -0.43
N TYR A 99 -0.05 -3.55 0.91
CA TYR A 99 0.31 -2.44 1.80
C TYR A 99 1.38 -2.87 2.79
N ILE A 100 2.33 -1.96 3.06
CA ILE A 100 3.34 -2.10 4.11
C ILE A 100 3.21 -0.91 5.03
N VAL A 101 3.01 -1.19 6.32
CA VAL A 101 2.70 -0.19 7.34
C VAL A 101 3.64 -0.34 8.53
N PRO A 102 4.76 0.38 8.56
CA PRO A 102 5.58 0.47 9.76
C PRO A 102 4.86 1.29 10.85
N VAL A 103 4.83 0.77 12.07
CA VAL A 103 4.14 1.42 13.20
C VAL A 103 5.08 1.89 14.32
N SER A 104 6.32 1.45 14.33
CA SER A 104 7.32 1.92 15.30
C SER A 104 8.47 2.67 14.64
N ILE A 105 8.26 3.11 13.40
CA ILE A 105 9.21 3.89 12.60
C ILE A 105 8.47 5.07 11.99
N TYR A 106 9.11 6.23 12.06
CA TYR A 106 8.58 7.48 11.55
C TYR A 106 9.29 7.94 10.27
N LEU A 107 8.65 8.86 9.54
CA LEU A 107 9.19 9.41 8.29
C LEU A 107 10.63 9.96 8.45
N SER A 108 10.89 10.60 9.59
CA SER A 108 12.17 11.23 9.88
C SER A 108 13.25 10.28 10.41
N ASP A 109 12.89 9.02 10.70
CA ASP A 109 13.81 8.08 11.31
C ASP A 109 14.84 7.58 10.31
N THR A 110 16.11 7.56 10.78
CA THR A 110 17.24 7.06 10.04
C THR A 110 17.93 5.93 10.81
N PHE A 111 18.62 5.07 10.09
CA PHE A 111 19.45 4.02 10.67
C PHE A 111 20.78 3.94 9.95
N TYR A 112 21.80 3.41 10.63
CA TYR A 112 23.07 3.11 10.01
C TYR A 112 22.95 1.79 9.24
N ASN A 113 23.08 1.85 7.92
CA ASN A 113 23.06 0.66 7.08
C ASN A 113 24.48 0.08 7.01
N PRO A 114 24.72 -1.14 7.55
CA PRO A 114 26.05 -1.74 7.57
C PRO A 114 26.57 -2.14 6.19
N ILE A 115 25.67 -2.30 5.21
CA ILE A 115 26.01 -2.68 3.82
C ILE A 115 26.55 -1.47 3.07
N THR A 116 25.80 -0.34 3.10
CA THR A 116 26.20 0.91 2.42
C THR A 116 27.15 1.75 3.24
N LYS A 117 27.30 1.47 4.55
CA LYS A 117 28.07 2.22 5.53
C LYS A 117 27.65 3.69 5.64
N GLN A 118 26.37 3.98 5.48
CA GLN A 118 25.78 5.31 5.53
C GLN A 118 24.52 5.33 6.40
N TYR A 119 24.12 6.54 6.84
CA TYR A 119 22.81 6.74 7.44
C TYR A 119 21.76 6.90 6.34
N GLU A 120 20.72 6.10 6.41
CA GLU A 120 19.63 6.07 5.45
C GLU A 120 18.28 6.25 6.15
N TYR A 121 17.32 6.89 5.49
CA TYR A 121 15.94 6.87 5.95
C TYR A 121 15.36 5.47 5.79
N TYR A 122 14.68 4.97 6.81
CA TYR A 122 13.95 3.69 6.70
C TYR A 122 12.95 3.70 5.54
N THR A 123 12.26 4.82 5.34
CA THR A 123 11.33 5.00 4.23
C THR A 123 12.01 4.75 2.89
N ASN A 124 13.20 5.31 2.68
CA ASN A 124 13.96 5.11 1.44
C ASN A 124 14.42 3.66 1.27
N TYR A 125 14.81 3.03 2.37
CA TYR A 125 15.23 1.64 2.38
C TYR A 125 14.09 0.72 1.92
N PHE A 126 12.89 0.85 2.52
CA PHE A 126 11.72 0.06 2.11
C PHE A 126 11.29 0.34 0.67
N LEU A 127 11.31 1.60 0.23
CA LEU A 127 10.98 1.93 -1.15
C LEU A 127 11.96 1.30 -2.16
N ASN A 128 13.26 1.25 -1.83
CA ASN A 128 14.25 0.57 -2.66
C ASN A 128 13.98 -0.94 -2.73
N VAL A 129 13.69 -1.58 -1.60
CA VAL A 129 13.33 -3.00 -1.54
C VAL A 129 12.12 -3.29 -2.43
N LEU A 130 11.06 -2.49 -2.31
CA LEU A 130 9.86 -2.65 -3.14
C LEU A 130 10.13 -2.44 -4.63
N LYS A 131 11.01 -1.51 -4.95
CA LYS A 131 11.39 -1.24 -6.33
C LYS A 131 12.21 -2.37 -6.95
N GLU A 132 13.14 -2.98 -6.21
CA GLU A 132 13.96 -4.09 -6.72
C GLU A 132 13.13 -5.27 -7.21
N VAL A 133 11.95 -5.48 -6.62
CA VAL A 133 11.02 -6.54 -7.00
C VAL A 133 9.85 -6.05 -7.87
N ASN A 134 9.91 -4.80 -8.36
CA ASN A 134 8.81 -4.17 -9.10
C ASN A 134 7.45 -4.32 -8.41
N SER A 135 7.43 -4.22 -7.09
CA SER A 135 6.21 -4.35 -6.30
C SER A 135 5.27 -3.17 -6.54
N ILE A 136 3.98 -3.46 -6.62
CA ILE A 136 2.91 -2.46 -6.62
C ILE A 136 2.46 -2.08 -5.20
N ALA A 137 3.09 -2.65 -4.17
CA ALA A 137 2.76 -2.36 -2.79
C ALA A 137 2.88 -0.87 -2.48
N THR A 138 1.99 -0.39 -1.62
CA THR A 138 2.04 0.98 -1.10
C THR A 138 2.66 0.96 0.29
N LEU A 139 3.73 1.74 0.48
CA LEU A 139 4.30 2.04 1.78
C LEU A 139 3.50 3.20 2.40
N ILE A 140 2.96 3.00 3.59
CA ILE A 140 2.16 4.02 4.29
C ILE A 140 2.89 4.43 5.57
N MET A 141 3.42 5.65 5.59
CA MET A 141 4.24 6.19 6.67
C MET A 141 3.50 7.28 7.42
N THR A 142 3.84 7.43 8.68
CA THR A 142 3.38 8.51 9.53
C THR A 142 4.55 9.11 10.31
N ASP A 143 4.27 10.09 11.15
CA ASP A 143 5.22 10.63 12.12
C ASP A 143 4.59 10.63 13.53
N LYS A 144 5.24 11.27 14.49
CA LYS A 144 4.78 11.34 15.87
C LYS A 144 3.34 11.86 15.97
N HIS A 145 2.61 11.35 16.95
CA HIS A 145 1.21 11.72 17.15
C HIS A 145 1.05 13.20 17.52
N ALA A 146 0.01 13.84 17.00
CA ALA A 146 -0.25 15.27 17.22
C ALA A 146 -0.41 15.66 18.70
N SER A 147 -0.90 14.75 19.54
CA SER A 147 -1.02 15.00 21.00
C SER A 147 0.31 15.18 21.73
N LEU A 148 1.44 14.90 21.10
CA LEU A 148 2.76 15.14 21.65
C LEU A 148 3.25 16.58 21.46
N TYR A 149 2.48 17.41 20.79
CA TYR A 149 2.79 18.81 20.53
C TYR A 149 1.87 19.72 21.37
N GLU A 150 2.36 20.90 21.70
CA GLU A 150 1.63 21.87 22.52
C GLU A 150 0.36 22.37 21.82
N ASP A 151 0.45 22.55 20.48
CA ASP A 151 -0.68 22.95 19.65
C ASP A 151 -0.55 22.44 18.21
N ILE A 152 -1.57 22.70 17.39
CA ILE A 152 -1.64 22.25 16.00
C ILE A 152 -0.59 22.95 15.11
N ASP A 153 -0.26 24.20 15.37
CA ASP A 153 0.68 24.95 14.54
C ASP A 153 2.10 24.41 14.71
N PHE A 154 2.49 24.04 15.94
CA PHE A 154 3.76 23.35 16.19
C PHE A 154 3.81 22.00 15.50
N PHE A 155 2.75 21.21 15.57
CA PHE A 155 2.66 19.93 14.87
C PHE A 155 2.80 20.11 13.36
N LEU A 156 2.01 20.98 12.74
CA LEU A 156 2.03 21.19 11.29
C LEU A 156 3.38 21.76 10.82
N ASN A 157 3.99 22.64 11.60
CA ASN A 157 5.30 23.21 11.27
C ASN A 157 6.40 22.14 11.34
N ASP A 158 6.41 21.30 12.36
CA ASP A 158 7.38 20.20 12.51
C ASP A 158 7.21 19.21 11.34
N MET A 159 5.99 18.81 11.01
CA MET A 159 5.71 17.94 9.85
C MET A 159 6.21 18.57 8.55
N ARG A 160 6.02 19.86 8.37
CA ARG A 160 6.50 20.60 7.18
C ARG A 160 8.02 20.60 7.08
N ILE A 161 8.72 20.81 8.21
CA ILE A 161 10.18 20.79 8.27
C ILE A 161 10.70 19.40 7.95
N LYS A 162 10.18 18.37 8.59
CA LYS A 162 10.56 16.97 8.37
C LYS A 162 10.30 16.54 6.92
N TYR A 163 9.14 16.87 6.38
CA TYR A 163 8.81 16.60 4.99
C TYR A 163 9.78 17.28 4.03
N LYS A 164 10.08 18.59 4.21
CA LYS A 164 11.05 19.32 3.40
C LYS A 164 12.45 18.71 3.49
N SER A 165 12.88 18.34 4.69
CA SER A 165 14.16 17.66 4.89
C SER A 165 14.22 16.33 4.15
N TYR A 166 13.16 15.53 4.24
CA TYR A 166 13.05 14.25 3.56
C TYR A 166 13.08 14.39 2.04
N ILE A 167 12.24 15.23 1.44
CA ILE A 167 12.16 15.39 -0.02
C ILE A 167 13.38 16.08 -0.64
N ASN A 168 14.09 16.92 0.12
CA ASN A 168 15.31 17.60 -0.36
C ASN A 168 16.56 16.71 -0.27
N ASN A 169 16.46 15.53 0.34
CA ASN A 169 17.55 14.56 0.35
C ASN A 169 17.78 13.99 -1.05
N LYS A 170 19.04 13.97 -1.52
CA LYS A 170 19.38 13.51 -2.87
C LYS A 170 18.97 12.06 -3.15
N ASP A 171 19.11 11.18 -2.17
CA ASP A 171 18.76 9.78 -2.30
C ASP A 171 17.25 9.61 -2.39
N THR A 172 16.49 10.35 -1.57
CA THR A 172 15.03 10.41 -1.64
C THR A 172 14.56 10.87 -3.02
N LEU A 173 15.11 11.97 -3.54
CA LEU A 173 14.78 12.47 -4.87
C LEU A 173 15.04 11.43 -5.95
N ASN A 174 16.16 10.74 -5.88
CA ASN A 174 16.52 9.70 -6.83
C ASN A 174 15.58 8.48 -6.76
N ILE A 175 15.10 8.13 -5.58
CA ILE A 175 14.13 7.05 -5.38
C ILE A 175 12.75 7.46 -5.89
N LEU A 176 12.28 8.65 -5.52
CA LEU A 176 10.96 9.15 -5.91
C LEU A 176 10.86 9.48 -7.40
N SER A 177 11.97 9.86 -8.06
CA SER A 177 12.00 10.15 -9.50
C SER A 177 11.87 8.87 -10.35
N LYS A 178 12.23 7.72 -9.82
CA LYS A 178 12.12 6.45 -10.52
C LYS A 178 10.67 5.97 -10.42
N SER A 179 10.05 5.71 -11.57
CA SER A 179 8.66 5.24 -11.66
C SER A 179 8.43 4.01 -10.79
N GLY A 180 7.34 3.98 -10.04
CA GLY A 180 6.90 2.81 -9.28
C GLY A 180 6.94 2.95 -7.75
N SER A 181 7.52 4.02 -7.20
CA SER A 181 7.45 4.25 -5.75
C SER A 181 6.05 4.67 -5.34
N ASN A 182 5.40 3.86 -4.52
CA ASN A 182 4.10 4.16 -3.94
C ASN A 182 4.30 4.49 -2.46
N LEU A 183 4.40 5.77 -2.14
CA LEU A 183 4.51 6.28 -0.77
C LEU A 183 3.29 7.14 -0.44
N VAL A 184 2.66 6.83 0.68
CA VAL A 184 1.58 7.62 1.28
C VAL A 184 2.06 8.12 2.63
N LEU A 185 1.91 9.42 2.86
CA LEU A 185 2.22 10.05 4.13
C LEU A 185 0.92 10.40 4.84
N VAL A 186 0.84 10.13 6.13
CA VAL A 186 -0.37 10.30 6.93
C VAL A 186 -0.07 11.19 8.13
N TYR A 187 -0.91 12.21 8.37
CA TYR A 187 -0.88 12.93 9.65
C TYR A 187 -1.41 12.04 10.77
N ASN A 188 -0.58 11.83 11.79
CA ASN A 188 -0.93 11.02 12.95
C ASN A 188 -1.70 11.84 13.98
N MET A 189 -3.01 12.00 13.76
CA MET A 189 -3.85 12.92 14.52
C MET A 189 -5.23 12.34 14.89
N LEU A 190 -5.37 11.03 14.92
CA LEU A 190 -6.61 10.40 15.35
C LEU A 190 -6.58 10.15 16.86
N ASN A 191 -7.65 10.59 17.56
CA ASN A 191 -7.82 10.31 18.98
C ASN A 191 -7.82 8.82 19.25
N ASN A 192 -7.17 8.41 20.34
CA ASN A 192 -7.08 7.02 20.79
C ASN A 192 -6.36 6.06 19.83
N ILE A 193 -5.69 6.56 18.79
CA ILE A 193 -4.94 5.75 17.83
C ILE A 193 -3.51 6.26 17.73
N SER A 194 -2.55 5.45 18.15
CA SER A 194 -1.12 5.79 18.10
C SER A 194 -0.56 5.86 16.68
N HIS A 195 -1.20 5.18 15.72
CA HIS A 195 -0.68 4.99 14.36
C HIS A 195 -1.79 5.11 13.30
N ALA A 196 -2.08 6.34 12.88
CA ALA A 196 -3.14 6.64 11.92
C ALA A 196 -2.90 6.05 10.51
N ASN A 197 -1.66 5.72 10.16
CA ASN A 197 -1.29 5.07 8.90
C ASN A 197 -1.94 3.69 8.74
N ILE A 198 -2.15 2.94 9.84
CA ILE A 198 -2.84 1.65 9.76
C ILE A 198 -4.30 1.80 9.39
N ILE A 199 -4.94 2.88 9.85
CA ILE A 199 -6.33 3.17 9.51
C ILE A 199 -6.47 3.47 8.01
N VAL A 200 -5.53 4.26 7.46
CA VAL A 200 -5.51 4.53 6.02
C VAL A 200 -5.32 3.23 5.23
N ALA A 201 -4.37 2.37 5.64
CA ALA A 201 -4.16 1.07 4.99
C ALA A 201 -5.42 0.20 4.99
N ALA A 202 -6.08 0.12 6.15
CA ALA A 202 -7.29 -0.67 6.32
C ALA A 202 -8.48 -0.11 5.51
N MET A 203 -8.64 1.21 5.46
CA MET A 203 -9.65 1.86 4.61
C MET A 203 -9.41 1.60 3.12
N LEU A 204 -8.16 1.68 2.67
CA LEU A 204 -7.79 1.40 1.28
C LEU A 204 -7.99 -0.07 0.91
N ALA A 205 -7.68 -0.98 1.83
CA ALA A 205 -7.84 -2.42 1.62
C ALA A 205 -9.31 -2.88 1.68
N SER A 206 -10.17 -2.13 2.36
CA SER A 206 -11.58 -2.45 2.50
C SER A 206 -12.36 -2.16 1.23
N ASN A 207 -13.54 -2.79 1.10
CA ASN A 207 -14.49 -2.49 0.03
C ASN A 207 -15.52 -1.42 0.46
N THR A 208 -15.43 -0.89 1.68
CA THR A 208 -16.41 0.03 2.26
C THR A 208 -16.22 1.49 1.82
N GLY A 209 -15.20 1.77 1.02
CA GLY A 209 -14.88 3.14 0.61
C GLY A 209 -13.94 3.84 1.62
N TYR A 210 -13.77 5.16 1.44
CA TYR A 210 -12.80 5.96 2.21
C TYR A 210 -13.41 6.66 3.44
N THR A 211 -14.61 6.25 3.84
CA THR A 211 -15.27 6.71 5.03
C THR A 211 -15.23 5.64 6.10
N TYR A 212 -14.93 6.06 7.33
CA TYR A 212 -14.95 5.19 8.48
C TYR A 212 -16.39 4.94 8.95
N PRO A 213 -16.80 3.69 9.24
CA PRO A 213 -18.13 3.46 9.81
C PRO A 213 -18.26 4.13 11.19
N SER A 214 -19.42 4.70 11.46
CA SER A 214 -19.76 5.52 12.64
C SER A 214 -19.68 4.82 14.01
N ASN A 215 -19.33 3.55 14.05
CA ASN A 215 -19.34 2.75 15.28
C ASN A 215 -18.02 2.77 16.06
N VAL A 216 -17.03 3.50 15.57
CA VAL A 216 -15.70 3.56 16.19
C VAL A 216 -15.40 5.03 16.47
N ASP A 217 -15.15 5.36 17.74
CA ASP A 217 -14.86 6.72 18.24
C ASP A 217 -13.48 7.24 17.75
N TYR A 218 -13.21 7.14 16.44
CA TYR A 218 -11.99 7.65 15.86
C TYR A 218 -12.27 8.97 15.16
N TYR A 219 -12.02 10.07 15.84
CA TYR A 219 -12.11 11.41 15.28
C TYR A 219 -10.77 12.14 15.39
N PRO A 220 -10.50 13.09 14.50
CA PRO A 220 -9.25 13.82 14.53
C PRO A 220 -9.13 14.65 15.81
N THR A 221 -7.91 14.72 16.35
CA THR A 221 -7.57 15.56 17.51
C THR A 221 -7.80 17.05 17.21
N TYR A 222 -7.61 17.44 15.95
CA TYR A 222 -7.78 18.80 15.45
C TYR A 222 -8.59 18.77 14.16
N ASP A 223 -9.49 19.74 13.99
CA ASP A 223 -10.21 19.94 12.72
C ASP A 223 -9.35 20.85 11.83
N LEU A 224 -8.77 20.27 10.79
CA LEU A 224 -7.90 20.97 9.86
C LEU A 224 -8.72 21.65 8.76
N ASP A 225 -8.52 22.95 8.57
CA ASP A 225 -9.05 23.68 7.43
C ASP A 225 -8.25 23.37 6.15
N LYS A 226 -8.89 23.50 4.98
CA LYS A 226 -8.21 23.37 3.69
C LYS A 226 -7.02 24.31 3.57
N ASN A 227 -7.06 25.47 4.21
CA ASN A 227 -5.97 26.47 4.19
C ASN A 227 -4.75 26.00 4.98
N ASP A 228 -4.92 25.22 6.05
CA ASP A 228 -3.83 24.67 6.86
C ASP A 228 -3.05 23.60 6.13
N ILE A 229 -3.71 22.98 5.13
CA ILE A 229 -3.23 21.82 4.41
C ILE A 229 -2.80 22.16 2.98
N ILE A 230 -3.05 23.40 2.50
CA ILE A 230 -2.59 23.87 1.18
C ILE A 230 -1.08 23.61 1.09
N ASN A 231 -0.68 22.76 0.13
CA ASN A 231 0.67 22.26 -0.10
C ASN A 231 1.16 21.15 0.85
N SER A 232 0.30 20.52 1.65
CA SER A 232 0.69 19.32 2.37
C SER A 232 0.45 18.08 1.49
N ASN A 233 1.43 17.16 1.50
CA ASN A 233 1.37 15.90 0.77
C ASN A 233 0.92 14.76 1.69
N PHE A 234 0.26 15.10 2.77
CA PHE A 234 -0.20 14.16 3.77
C PHE A 234 -1.69 13.88 3.62
N VAL A 235 -2.06 12.64 3.83
CA VAL A 235 -3.44 12.25 4.12
C VAL A 235 -3.79 12.74 5.51
N TYR A 236 -4.94 13.34 5.66
CA TYR A 236 -5.49 13.79 6.94
C TYR A 236 -6.92 13.29 7.11
N PHE A 237 -7.45 13.41 8.32
CA PHE A 237 -8.79 12.94 8.64
C PHE A 237 -9.71 14.12 8.90
N LYS A 238 -10.94 14.01 8.41
CA LYS A 238 -12.02 14.96 8.63
C LYS A 238 -13.22 14.27 9.23
N TYR A 239 -13.75 14.83 10.30
CA TYR A 239 -14.97 14.34 10.92
C TYR A 239 -16.18 15.09 10.38
N ASN A 240 -17.20 14.35 9.99
CA ASN A 240 -18.49 14.91 9.58
C ASN A 240 -19.51 14.74 10.70
N TYR A 241 -19.83 15.81 11.39
CA TYR A 241 -20.77 15.82 12.51
C TYR A 241 -22.22 15.47 12.11
N LEU A 242 -22.59 15.64 10.85
CA LEU A 242 -23.94 15.31 10.36
C LEU A 242 -24.14 13.82 10.15
N THR A 243 -23.09 13.13 9.74
CA THR A 243 -23.13 11.70 9.41
C THR A 243 -22.42 10.84 10.46
N ASN A 244 -21.80 11.45 11.45
CA ASN A 244 -20.93 10.80 12.45
C ASN A 244 -19.84 9.90 11.81
N ASN A 245 -19.26 10.35 10.71
CA ASN A 245 -18.25 9.59 9.99
C ASN A 245 -16.92 10.34 9.93
N THR A 246 -15.83 9.62 10.06
CA THR A 246 -14.48 10.12 9.77
C THR A 246 -14.09 9.70 8.36
N SER A 247 -13.70 10.65 7.52
CA SER A 247 -13.16 10.39 6.18
C SER A 247 -11.68 10.69 6.13
N ALA A 248 -10.96 9.92 5.30
CA ALA A 248 -9.59 10.24 4.93
C ALA A 248 -9.60 11.15 3.70
N GLU A 249 -9.00 12.33 3.85
CA GLU A 249 -8.95 13.34 2.81
C GLU A 249 -7.53 13.42 2.21
N ASN A 250 -7.41 14.04 1.03
CA ASN A 250 -6.14 14.23 0.34
C ASN A 250 -5.39 12.91 0.05
N LEU A 251 -6.13 11.93 -0.47
CA LEU A 251 -5.61 10.60 -0.79
C LEU A 251 -4.68 10.65 -2.02
N LEU A 252 -3.44 11.06 -1.79
CA LEU A 252 -2.43 11.26 -2.82
C LEU A 252 -1.18 10.42 -2.56
N ASN A 253 -0.63 9.84 -3.61
CA ASN A 253 0.68 9.19 -3.56
C ASN A 253 1.80 10.20 -3.85
N LEU A 254 2.85 10.16 -3.07
CA LEU A 254 4.06 10.90 -3.34
C LEU A 254 4.88 10.18 -4.42
N ARG A 255 5.10 10.83 -5.58
CA ARG A 255 5.87 10.21 -6.68
C ARG A 255 7.13 10.96 -7.06
N THR A 256 7.02 12.22 -7.49
CA THR A 256 8.16 13.05 -7.92
C THR A 256 7.86 14.53 -7.73
N ILE A 257 8.90 15.38 -7.82
CA ILE A 257 8.78 16.83 -7.67
C ILE A 257 7.93 17.49 -8.77
N ASN A 258 7.87 16.92 -9.96
CA ASN A 258 7.14 17.47 -11.10
C ASN A 258 5.79 16.79 -11.40
N ASP A 259 5.60 15.55 -10.91
CA ASP A 259 4.37 14.75 -11.05
C ASP A 259 3.91 14.30 -9.66
N ILE A 260 3.80 15.23 -8.75
CA ILE A 260 3.79 15.01 -7.32
C ILE A 260 2.60 14.17 -6.87
N TYR A 261 1.50 14.17 -7.61
CA TYR A 261 0.25 13.59 -7.11
C TYR A 261 -0.41 12.69 -8.14
N LYS A 262 -0.23 11.39 -8.01
CA LYS A 262 -1.20 10.46 -8.57
C LYS A 262 -2.18 10.06 -7.47
N ASN A 263 -3.45 10.17 -7.81
CA ASN A 263 -4.52 9.76 -6.92
C ASN A 263 -4.30 8.31 -6.49
N ILE A 264 -4.20 8.08 -5.19
CA ILE A 264 -4.04 6.74 -4.61
C ILE A 264 -5.12 5.78 -5.08
N LEU A 265 -6.34 6.30 -5.34
CA LEU A 265 -7.49 5.53 -5.80
C LEU A 265 -7.22 4.76 -7.09
N ILE A 266 -6.34 5.26 -7.95
CA ILE A 266 -5.98 4.59 -9.20
C ILE A 266 -5.13 3.37 -8.92
N ASN A 267 -4.14 3.50 -8.03
CA ASN A 267 -3.32 2.36 -7.65
C ASN A 267 -4.16 1.29 -6.95
N GLU A 268 -5.14 1.71 -6.15
CA GLU A 268 -6.08 0.81 -5.51
C GLU A 268 -6.96 0.08 -6.51
N LEU A 269 -7.46 0.81 -7.50
CA LEU A 269 -8.22 0.21 -8.60
C LEU A 269 -7.38 -0.81 -9.35
N ILE A 270 -6.11 -0.49 -9.65
CA ILE A 270 -5.18 -1.41 -10.31
C ILE A 270 -4.98 -2.67 -9.48
N LYS A 271 -4.71 -2.55 -8.17
CA LYS A 271 -4.55 -3.69 -7.27
C LYS A 271 -5.80 -4.57 -7.25
N LYS A 272 -6.97 -3.96 -7.08
CA LYS A 272 -8.25 -4.68 -7.06
C LYS A 272 -8.50 -5.41 -8.39
N VAL A 273 -8.25 -4.77 -9.53
CA VAL A 273 -8.40 -5.43 -10.84
C VAL A 273 -7.43 -6.58 -11.01
N ILE A 274 -6.17 -6.43 -10.60
CA ILE A 274 -5.18 -7.52 -10.65
C ILE A 274 -5.64 -8.72 -9.80
N LYS A 275 -6.22 -8.48 -8.62
CA LYS A 275 -6.76 -9.55 -7.76
C LYS A 275 -8.02 -10.22 -8.34
N ILE A 276 -8.86 -9.44 -9.03
CA ILE A 276 -10.07 -9.96 -9.68
C ILE A 276 -9.72 -10.83 -10.91
N VAL A 277 -8.72 -10.40 -11.70
CA VAL A 277 -8.37 -11.09 -12.94
C VAL A 277 -7.38 -12.21 -12.66
N ASP A 278 -7.90 -13.36 -12.25
CA ASP A 278 -7.13 -14.60 -12.08
C ASP A 278 -7.14 -15.43 -13.35
N LEU A 279 -5.98 -15.58 -13.96
CA LEU A 279 -5.74 -16.35 -15.18
C LEU A 279 -4.84 -17.57 -14.95
N ASN A 280 -4.63 -17.99 -13.70
CA ASN A 280 -3.74 -19.10 -13.34
C ASN A 280 -4.12 -20.44 -14.00
N GLU A 281 -5.39 -20.65 -14.31
CA GLU A 281 -5.88 -21.85 -14.99
C GLU A 281 -5.32 -22.04 -16.41
N TYR A 282 -4.76 -20.97 -17.01
CA TYR A 282 -4.14 -21.00 -18.33
C TYR A 282 -2.65 -21.30 -18.30
N ARG A 283 -2.02 -21.38 -17.14
CA ARG A 283 -0.61 -21.76 -17.00
C ARG A 283 -0.38 -23.17 -17.55
N GLY A 284 0.63 -23.31 -18.40
CA GLY A 284 0.98 -24.60 -19.01
C GLY A 284 0.05 -25.06 -20.15
N LYS A 285 -0.96 -24.29 -20.50
CA LYS A 285 -1.79 -24.58 -21.68
C LYS A 285 -1.13 -24.09 -22.96
N LEU A 286 -1.38 -24.79 -24.06
CA LEU A 286 -0.94 -24.34 -25.37
C LEU A 286 -1.67 -23.06 -25.75
N TYR A 287 -0.91 -22.05 -26.20
CA TYR A 287 -1.49 -20.82 -26.71
C TYR A 287 -1.94 -20.98 -28.14
N THR A 288 -3.24 -20.81 -28.37
CA THR A 288 -3.89 -20.87 -29.66
C THR A 288 -4.91 -19.73 -29.74
N ASN A 289 -5.44 -19.47 -30.94
CA ASN A 289 -6.54 -18.48 -31.08
C ASN A 289 -7.76 -18.84 -30.20
N TYR A 290 -8.00 -20.13 -29.97
CA TYR A 290 -9.05 -20.58 -29.07
C TYR A 290 -8.73 -20.25 -27.61
N THR A 291 -7.49 -20.48 -27.16
CA THR A 291 -7.05 -20.09 -25.82
C THR A 291 -7.14 -18.58 -25.61
N GLN A 292 -6.78 -17.78 -26.61
CA GLN A 292 -6.92 -16.33 -26.58
C GLN A 292 -8.39 -15.89 -26.38
N LEU A 293 -9.31 -16.51 -27.09
CA LEU A 293 -10.75 -16.26 -26.96
C LEU A 293 -11.29 -16.66 -25.58
N GLN A 294 -10.82 -17.80 -25.05
CA GLN A 294 -11.18 -18.25 -23.70
C GLN A 294 -10.72 -17.25 -22.64
N ILE A 295 -9.47 -16.75 -22.74
CA ILE A 295 -8.93 -15.74 -21.83
C ILE A 295 -9.76 -14.45 -21.91
N ALA A 296 -10.05 -13.96 -23.12
CA ALA A 296 -10.88 -12.77 -23.30
C ALA A 296 -12.26 -12.92 -22.65
N ASN A 297 -12.91 -14.07 -22.84
CA ASN A 297 -14.21 -14.36 -22.24
C ASN A 297 -14.14 -14.49 -20.71
N LYS A 298 -13.06 -15.10 -20.20
CA LYS A 298 -12.82 -15.19 -18.75
C LYS A 298 -12.65 -13.81 -18.11
N ILE A 299 -11.86 -12.93 -18.72
CA ILE A 299 -11.67 -11.55 -18.25
C ILE A 299 -13.01 -10.81 -18.24
N LYS A 300 -13.81 -10.93 -19.30
CA LYS A 300 -15.15 -10.34 -19.34
C LYS A 300 -16.04 -10.85 -18.21
N LEU A 301 -16.05 -12.17 -17.98
CA LEU A 301 -16.83 -12.79 -16.91
C LEU A 301 -16.42 -12.25 -15.54
N LEU A 302 -15.11 -12.08 -15.30
CA LEU A 302 -14.58 -11.62 -14.02
C LEU A 302 -14.79 -10.12 -13.80
N LEU A 303 -14.67 -9.28 -14.83
CA LEU A 303 -14.74 -7.82 -14.69
C LEU A 303 -16.16 -7.25 -14.83
N ASN A 304 -17.07 -7.89 -15.59
CA ASN A 304 -18.43 -7.37 -15.79
C ASN A 304 -19.22 -7.10 -14.50
N PRO A 305 -19.14 -7.92 -13.43
CA PRO A 305 -19.83 -7.63 -12.18
C PRO A 305 -19.38 -6.35 -11.50
N TYR A 306 -18.17 -5.88 -11.80
CA TYR A 306 -17.56 -4.68 -11.18
C TYR A 306 -17.69 -3.42 -12.04
N LYS A 307 -18.18 -3.56 -13.26
CA LYS A 307 -18.52 -2.42 -14.12
C LYS A 307 -19.63 -1.60 -13.45
N ASN A 308 -19.48 -0.29 -13.42
CA ASN A 308 -20.32 0.67 -12.70
C ASN A 308 -20.29 0.53 -11.14
N VAL A 309 -19.40 -0.32 -10.60
CA VAL A 309 -19.17 -0.44 -9.15
C VAL A 309 -17.76 0.03 -8.79
N LEU A 310 -16.73 -0.54 -9.41
CA LEU A 310 -15.33 -0.14 -9.21
C LEU A 310 -14.80 0.80 -10.30
N PHE A 311 -15.32 0.69 -11.52
CA PHE A 311 -14.91 1.49 -12.68
C PHE A 311 -16.09 1.67 -13.64
N LEU A 312 -16.02 2.67 -14.51
CA LEU A 312 -17.07 2.95 -15.50
C LEU A 312 -17.09 1.91 -16.60
N ASP A 313 -15.93 1.64 -17.20
CA ASP A 313 -15.81 0.71 -18.31
C ASP A 313 -14.39 0.13 -18.39
N TYR A 314 -14.23 -0.92 -19.17
CA TYR A 314 -12.94 -1.50 -19.51
C TYR A 314 -12.92 -2.01 -20.96
N LYS A 315 -11.72 -2.08 -21.54
CA LYS A 315 -11.49 -2.62 -22.88
C LYS A 315 -10.27 -3.54 -22.84
N ILE A 316 -10.42 -4.72 -23.42
CA ILE A 316 -9.31 -5.63 -23.70
C ILE A 316 -8.67 -5.16 -25.02
N ASN A 317 -7.48 -4.57 -24.93
CA ASN A 317 -6.78 -4.06 -26.12
C ASN A 317 -6.05 -5.17 -26.85
N ASN A 318 -5.37 -6.04 -26.09
CA ASN A 318 -4.53 -7.06 -26.68
C ASN A 318 -4.39 -8.27 -25.76
N ILE A 319 -4.27 -9.47 -26.34
CA ILE A 319 -3.89 -10.71 -25.66
C ILE A 319 -2.91 -11.43 -26.57
N ASN A 320 -1.64 -11.50 -26.18
CA ASN A 320 -0.59 -12.10 -26.96
C ASN A 320 0.22 -13.09 -26.15
N PHE A 321 0.83 -14.05 -26.84
CA PHE A 321 1.84 -14.90 -26.25
C PHE A 321 3.23 -14.35 -26.58
N VAL A 322 4.00 -14.04 -25.54
CA VAL A 322 5.38 -13.59 -25.67
C VAL A 322 6.32 -14.78 -25.40
N LYS A 323 7.02 -15.22 -26.41
CA LYS A 323 7.97 -16.32 -26.32
C LYS A 323 9.30 -15.83 -25.77
N THR A 324 9.76 -16.38 -24.66
CA THR A 324 11.04 -16.02 -24.03
C THR A 324 12.17 -17.00 -24.33
N ALA A 325 11.83 -18.29 -24.55
CA ALA A 325 12.75 -19.35 -24.95
C ALA A 325 11.96 -20.47 -25.66
N PRO A 326 12.61 -21.45 -26.32
CA PRO A 326 11.93 -22.59 -26.89
C PRO A 326 11.05 -23.32 -25.86
N GLY A 327 9.75 -23.33 -26.08
CA GLY A 327 8.76 -23.96 -25.17
C GLY A 327 8.41 -23.16 -23.92
N VAL A 328 8.97 -21.97 -23.73
CA VAL A 328 8.73 -21.12 -22.57
C VAL A 328 8.27 -19.74 -23.04
N GLY A 329 7.22 -19.22 -22.42
CA GLY A 329 6.69 -17.90 -22.69
C GLY A 329 5.60 -17.54 -21.68
N TYR A 330 5.05 -16.34 -21.81
CA TYR A 330 3.99 -15.84 -20.98
C TYR A 330 2.87 -15.24 -21.84
N ILE A 331 1.68 -15.18 -21.25
CA ILE A 331 0.53 -14.51 -21.88
C ILE A 331 0.56 -13.05 -21.44
N TYR A 332 0.63 -12.17 -22.43
CA TYR A 332 0.54 -10.73 -22.25
C TYR A 332 -0.89 -10.28 -22.45
N VAL A 333 -1.47 -9.63 -21.45
CA VAL A 333 -2.83 -9.08 -21.51
C VAL A 333 -2.75 -7.58 -21.26
N GLU A 334 -3.28 -6.80 -22.20
CA GLU A 334 -3.39 -5.35 -22.10
C GLU A 334 -4.85 -4.94 -21.92
N LEU A 335 -5.12 -4.28 -20.78
CA LEU A 335 -6.44 -3.78 -20.42
C LEU A 335 -6.40 -2.25 -20.29
N SER A 336 -7.40 -1.58 -20.86
CA SER A 336 -7.72 -0.19 -20.55
C SER A 336 -8.91 -0.15 -19.61
N ILE A 337 -8.81 0.63 -18.53
CA ILE A 337 -9.87 0.77 -17.53
C ILE A 337 -10.20 2.25 -17.40
N SER A 338 -11.48 2.60 -17.45
CA SER A 338 -12.01 3.94 -17.24
C SER A 338 -12.46 4.09 -15.79
N PRO A 339 -11.70 4.78 -14.92
CA PRO A 339 -12.08 4.99 -13.52
C PRO A 339 -13.23 6.00 -13.39
N TYR A 340 -13.85 6.08 -12.22
CA TYR A 340 -14.88 7.10 -11.91
C TYR A 340 -14.34 8.54 -11.78
N SER A 341 -13.02 8.70 -11.65
CA SER A 341 -12.40 10.03 -11.59
C SER A 341 -11.95 10.48 -12.97
N SER A 342 -11.76 11.78 -13.16
CA SER A 342 -11.41 12.47 -14.43
C SER A 342 -10.10 12.05 -15.09
N ILE A 343 -9.64 10.82 -14.89
CA ILE A 343 -8.44 10.26 -15.53
C ILE A 343 -8.90 9.45 -16.73
N ASP A 344 -8.40 9.83 -17.89
CA ASP A 344 -8.92 9.34 -19.16
C ASP A 344 -8.79 7.81 -19.36
N ASN A 345 -7.69 7.17 -18.96
CA ASN A 345 -7.52 5.72 -19.07
C ASN A 345 -6.36 5.17 -18.24
N ILE A 346 -6.49 3.93 -17.76
CA ILE A 346 -5.43 3.13 -17.16
C ILE A 346 -5.19 1.91 -18.06
N ASN A 347 -3.97 1.74 -18.55
CA ASN A 347 -3.58 0.53 -19.26
C ASN A 347 -2.87 -0.42 -18.30
N LEU A 348 -3.43 -1.61 -18.14
CA LEU A 348 -2.85 -2.69 -17.34
C LEU A 348 -2.26 -3.74 -18.26
N VAL A 349 -1.03 -4.11 -17.99
CA VAL A 349 -0.33 -5.22 -18.63
C VAL A 349 -0.13 -6.29 -17.58
N MET A 350 -0.68 -7.47 -17.81
CA MET A 350 -0.54 -8.62 -16.95
C MET A 350 0.23 -9.73 -17.67
N GLU A 351 1.23 -10.27 -16.99
CA GLU A 351 1.96 -11.48 -17.39
C GLU A 351 1.43 -12.67 -16.57
N VAL A 352 1.03 -13.74 -17.25
CA VAL A 352 0.43 -14.95 -16.64
C VAL A 352 1.27 -16.19 -16.90
#